data_91de6d8271df575dc0d0ba404486a934
#
_entry.id   91de6d8271df575dc0d0ba404486a934
#
_cell.length_a   1.000
_cell.length_b   1.000
_cell.length_c   1.000
_cell.angle_alpha   90.00
_cell.angle_beta   90.00
_cell.angle_gamma   90.00
#
_symmetry.space_group_name_H-M   'P 1'
#
loop_
_entity.id
_entity.type
_entity.pdbx_description
1 polymer ?
#
loop_
_entity_poly.entity_id
_entity_poly.type
_entity_poly.pdbx_seq_one_letter_code
_entity_poly.pdbx_strand_id
1 'polypeptide(L)'
;MTHSLLVRGASFALSVSLLLPALAAAAGSAPLGTLRSEGAVYVDSSRVPAQSSLFSGDHVATADGRASISLAHGSSVLLDRASSVALSNTLAGLRVGLVKGRVTFNSNPQAPVQVETAGLTVVAAGKFPSMAEVAMLADGSVSLAVHRGTMLVRSGGDEPAVVTAGKAITIGPQAAQTGQTPGTAAHGSKTVGQKAQGVHLSHGASMVLIGGIVVATAAAIAIPLAINNDETPASPAAP
;
A
#
# COMPACT_ATOMS: atom_id res chain seq x y z
N MET A 1 38.63 -45.31 -46.87
CA MET A 1 37.66 -45.64 -45.79
C MET A 1 37.61 -44.55 -44.63
N THR A 2 38.01 -43.34 -44.94
CA THR A 2 38.13 -42.27 -43.89
C THR A 2 37.00 -41.21 -43.89
N HIS A 3 36.12 -41.18 -44.88
CA HIS A 3 35.04 -40.17 -44.99
C HIS A 3 33.78 -40.44 -44.11
N SER A 4 33.56 -41.72 -43.71
CA SER A 4 32.33 -42.03 -42.95
C SER A 4 32.37 -41.67 -41.43
N LEU A 5 33.55 -41.48 -40.87
CA LEU A 5 33.70 -41.11 -39.45
C LEU A 5 33.47 -39.61 -39.16
N LEU A 6 33.82 -38.75 -40.14
CA LEU A 6 33.62 -37.30 -40.00
C LEU A 6 32.14 -36.90 -40.05
N VAL A 7 31.32 -37.58 -40.87
CA VAL A 7 29.88 -37.27 -40.96
C VAL A 7 29.12 -37.69 -39.71
N ARG A 8 29.53 -38.77 -39.02
CA ARG A 8 28.90 -39.24 -37.78
C ARG A 8 29.22 -38.33 -36.59
N GLY A 9 30.41 -37.72 -36.56
CA GLY A 9 30.80 -36.77 -35.50
C GLY A 9 30.05 -35.44 -35.58
N ALA A 10 29.81 -34.94 -36.80
CA ALA A 10 29.08 -33.68 -37.02
C ALA A 10 27.60 -33.77 -36.63
N SER A 11 26.96 -34.92 -36.85
CA SER A 11 25.55 -35.12 -36.48
C SER A 11 25.34 -35.18 -34.97
N PHE A 12 26.30 -35.69 -34.22
CA PHE A 12 26.21 -35.78 -32.78
C PHE A 12 26.41 -34.40 -32.08
N ALA A 13 27.31 -33.59 -32.63
CA ALA A 13 27.54 -32.22 -32.12
C ALA A 13 26.34 -31.31 -32.35
N LEU A 14 25.61 -31.47 -33.47
CA LEU A 14 24.43 -30.66 -33.77
C LEU A 14 23.24 -30.98 -32.84
N SER A 15 23.08 -32.27 -32.45
CA SER A 15 21.99 -32.70 -31.56
C SER A 15 22.15 -32.24 -30.14
N VAL A 16 23.37 -32.07 -29.63
CA VAL A 16 23.63 -31.55 -28.27
C VAL A 16 23.41 -30.05 -28.17
N SER A 17 23.68 -29.27 -29.23
CA SER A 17 23.45 -27.83 -29.26
C SER A 17 21.98 -27.43 -29.23
N LEU A 18 21.05 -28.28 -29.68
CA LEU A 18 19.61 -27.98 -29.64
C LEU A 18 18.98 -28.19 -28.25
N LEU A 19 19.62 -28.96 -27.36
CA LEU A 19 19.09 -29.24 -26.01
C LEU A 19 19.45 -28.16 -24.99
N LEU A 20 20.47 -27.34 -25.22
CA LEU A 20 20.87 -26.30 -24.24
C LEU A 20 19.88 -25.12 -24.09
N PRO A 21 19.17 -24.61 -25.10
CA PRO A 21 18.26 -23.49 -24.88
C PRO A 21 16.98 -23.87 -24.14
N ALA A 22 16.60 -25.14 -24.06
CA ALA A 22 15.39 -25.59 -23.41
C ALA A 22 15.48 -25.55 -21.86
N LEU A 23 16.69 -25.56 -21.29
CA LEU A 23 16.89 -25.50 -19.86
C LEU A 23 16.87 -24.05 -19.30
N ALA A 24 17.08 -23.05 -20.14
CA ALA A 24 17.11 -21.65 -19.71
C ALA A 24 15.70 -21.02 -19.53
N ALA A 25 14.66 -21.64 -20.09
CA ALA A 25 13.30 -21.08 -20.06
C ALA A 25 12.48 -21.47 -18.82
N ALA A 26 13.01 -22.29 -17.91
CA ALA A 26 12.28 -22.78 -16.74
C ALA A 26 12.61 -22.04 -15.43
N ALA A 27 13.27 -20.90 -15.48
CA ALA A 27 13.41 -20.03 -14.32
C ALA A 27 12.08 -19.29 -14.08
N GLY A 28 11.06 -20.01 -13.57
CA GLY A 28 9.82 -19.43 -13.12
C GLY A 28 10.10 -18.34 -12.08
N SER A 29 9.39 -17.21 -12.17
CA SER A 29 9.50 -16.14 -11.21
C SER A 29 9.27 -16.69 -9.80
N ALA A 30 10.14 -16.37 -8.85
CA ALA A 30 9.94 -16.74 -7.45
C ALA A 30 8.64 -16.10 -6.93
N PRO A 31 7.81 -16.84 -6.18
CA PRO A 31 6.60 -16.28 -5.61
C PRO A 31 6.93 -15.17 -4.61
N LEU A 32 6.17 -14.07 -4.65
CA LEU A 32 6.25 -12.97 -3.68
C LEU A 32 5.75 -13.40 -2.31
N GLY A 33 4.72 -14.23 -2.27
CA GLY A 33 4.06 -14.65 -1.06
C GLY A 33 2.84 -15.52 -1.32
N THR A 34 2.09 -15.76 -0.26
CA THR A 34 0.85 -16.54 -0.28
C THR A 34 -0.34 -15.63 -0.02
N LEU A 35 -1.31 -15.68 -0.92
CA LEU A 35 -2.62 -15.06 -0.78
C LEU A 35 -3.56 -16.03 -0.06
N ARG A 36 -4.25 -15.52 0.96
CA ARG A 36 -5.47 -16.14 1.52
C ARG A 36 -6.66 -15.27 1.21
N SER A 37 -7.68 -15.85 0.59
CA SER A 37 -8.89 -15.15 0.18
C SER A 37 -10.10 -15.59 1.01
N GLU A 38 -10.91 -14.62 1.42
CA GLU A 38 -12.20 -14.79 2.05
C GLU A 38 -13.25 -14.07 1.18
N GLY A 39 -14.23 -14.79 0.65
CA GLY A 39 -15.23 -14.25 -0.28
C GLY A 39 -14.73 -14.15 -1.72
N ALA A 40 -15.19 -13.13 -2.46
CA ALA A 40 -14.83 -12.95 -3.87
C ALA A 40 -13.54 -12.14 -3.99
N VAL A 41 -12.46 -12.84 -4.35
CA VAL A 41 -11.14 -12.27 -4.61
C VAL A 41 -10.68 -12.72 -6.00
N TYR A 42 -10.04 -11.80 -6.72
CA TYR A 42 -9.58 -11.97 -8.09
C TYR A 42 -8.09 -11.63 -8.19
N VAL A 43 -7.36 -12.41 -8.97
CA VAL A 43 -5.99 -12.12 -9.40
C VAL A 43 -6.02 -12.08 -10.93
N ASP A 44 -5.57 -10.97 -11.52
CA ASP A 44 -5.61 -10.72 -12.97
C ASP A 44 -6.98 -11.04 -13.59
N SER A 45 -8.05 -10.54 -12.92
CA SER A 45 -9.45 -10.74 -13.30
C SER A 45 -9.98 -12.18 -13.15
N SER A 46 -9.16 -13.13 -12.74
CA SER A 46 -9.56 -14.52 -12.48
C SER A 46 -9.88 -14.74 -11.00
N ARG A 47 -11.03 -15.33 -10.70
CA ARG A 47 -11.37 -15.68 -9.32
C ARG A 47 -10.41 -16.73 -8.80
N VAL A 48 -9.84 -16.48 -7.61
CA VAL A 48 -8.85 -17.38 -7.02
C VAL A 48 -9.45 -18.27 -5.93
N PRO A 49 -8.86 -19.47 -5.71
CA PRO A 49 -9.21 -20.32 -4.57
C PRO A 49 -8.81 -19.67 -3.24
N ALA A 50 -9.23 -20.30 -2.12
CA ALA A 50 -8.97 -19.80 -0.78
C ALA A 50 -7.48 -19.58 -0.46
N GLN A 51 -6.60 -20.25 -1.18
CA GLN A 51 -5.14 -20.07 -1.07
C GLN A 51 -4.49 -20.12 -2.45
N SER A 52 -3.62 -19.14 -2.74
CA SER A 52 -2.91 -19.00 -4.03
C SER A 52 -1.54 -18.39 -3.81
N SER A 53 -0.60 -18.70 -4.70
CA SER A 53 0.70 -18.01 -4.75
C SER A 53 0.56 -16.74 -5.58
N LEU A 54 1.27 -15.69 -5.16
CA LEU A 54 1.34 -14.41 -5.88
C LEU A 54 2.73 -14.18 -6.44
N PHE A 55 2.78 -13.53 -7.60
CA PHE A 55 4.00 -13.20 -8.32
C PHE A 55 4.12 -11.69 -8.54
N SER A 56 5.32 -11.27 -8.93
CA SER A 56 5.53 -9.87 -9.33
C SER A 56 4.78 -9.57 -10.62
N GLY A 57 4.00 -8.51 -10.61
CA GLY A 57 3.11 -8.10 -11.71
C GLY A 57 1.64 -8.41 -11.47
N ASP A 58 1.31 -9.26 -10.50
CA ASP A 58 -0.09 -9.62 -10.21
C ASP A 58 -0.92 -8.42 -9.75
N HIS A 59 -2.16 -8.37 -10.22
CA HIS A 59 -3.18 -7.43 -9.77
C HIS A 59 -4.21 -8.17 -8.91
N VAL A 60 -4.30 -7.79 -7.64
CA VAL A 60 -5.25 -8.39 -6.69
C VAL A 60 -6.43 -7.45 -6.47
N ALA A 61 -7.65 -7.94 -6.66
CA ALA A 61 -8.87 -7.18 -6.44
C ALA A 61 -9.83 -7.97 -5.54
N THR A 62 -10.42 -7.27 -4.57
CA THR A 62 -11.49 -7.78 -3.71
C THR A 62 -12.81 -7.13 -4.10
N ALA A 63 -13.88 -7.92 -4.18
CA ALA A 63 -15.24 -7.40 -4.33
C ALA A 63 -15.89 -7.26 -2.93
N ASP A 64 -16.70 -8.22 -2.53
CA ASP A 64 -17.31 -8.34 -1.20
C ASP A 64 -16.45 -9.11 -0.19
N GLY A 65 -15.30 -9.62 -0.66
CA GLY A 65 -14.34 -10.40 0.13
C GLY A 65 -13.22 -9.59 0.73
N ARG A 66 -12.28 -10.29 1.37
CA ARG A 66 -11.01 -9.80 1.89
C ARG A 66 -9.87 -10.67 1.40
N ALA A 67 -8.69 -10.09 1.31
CA ALA A 67 -7.49 -10.83 0.92
C ALA A 67 -6.35 -10.54 1.90
N SER A 68 -5.71 -11.59 2.39
CA SER A 68 -4.51 -11.50 3.24
C SER A 68 -3.32 -12.07 2.48
N ILE A 69 -2.29 -11.27 2.29
CA ILE A 69 -1.05 -11.64 1.63
C ILE A 69 0.03 -11.78 2.69
N SER A 70 0.55 -13.00 2.85
CA SER A 70 1.67 -13.29 3.73
C SER A 70 2.97 -13.29 2.93
N LEU A 71 3.92 -12.49 3.38
CA LEU A 71 5.23 -12.29 2.76
C LEU A 71 6.33 -12.92 3.62
N ALA A 72 7.55 -12.93 3.10
CA ALA A 72 8.71 -13.37 3.87
C ALA A 72 8.93 -12.50 5.12
N HIS A 73 9.63 -13.05 6.11
CA HIS A 73 10.03 -12.38 7.35
C HIS A 73 8.88 -11.74 8.15
N GLY A 74 7.65 -12.24 7.99
CA GLY A 74 6.48 -11.79 8.74
C GLY A 74 5.89 -10.46 8.27
N SER A 75 6.29 -9.94 7.14
CA SER A 75 5.57 -8.85 6.48
C SER A 75 4.25 -9.36 5.92
N SER A 76 3.24 -8.51 5.88
CA SER A 76 1.92 -8.88 5.39
C SER A 76 1.15 -7.68 4.85
N VAL A 77 0.22 -7.97 3.96
CA VAL A 77 -0.69 -6.97 3.37
C VAL A 77 -2.12 -7.52 3.44
N LEU A 78 -3.01 -6.77 4.03
CA LEU A 78 -4.44 -7.08 4.12
C LEU A 78 -5.22 -6.10 3.23
N LEU A 79 -5.96 -6.63 2.29
CA LEU A 79 -6.90 -5.87 1.46
C LEU A 79 -8.30 -5.99 2.05
N ASP A 80 -8.93 -4.87 2.28
CA ASP A 80 -10.35 -4.83 2.69
C ASP A 80 -11.26 -5.00 1.46
N ARG A 81 -12.57 -4.99 1.67
CA ARG A 81 -13.57 -5.08 0.60
C ARG A 81 -13.42 -3.95 -0.41
N ALA A 82 -13.83 -4.20 -1.64
CA ALA A 82 -13.81 -3.24 -2.74
C ALA A 82 -12.45 -2.57 -2.99
N SER A 83 -11.36 -3.30 -2.69
CA SER A 83 -9.98 -2.82 -2.84
C SER A 83 -9.31 -3.43 -4.07
N SER A 84 -8.36 -2.71 -4.65
CA SER A 84 -7.58 -3.19 -5.79
C SER A 84 -6.14 -2.69 -5.68
N VAL A 85 -5.19 -3.61 -5.80
CA VAL A 85 -3.75 -3.34 -5.74
C VAL A 85 -3.00 -4.02 -6.88
N ALA A 86 -1.91 -3.38 -7.29
CA ALA A 86 -0.89 -3.97 -8.15
C ALA A 86 0.34 -4.32 -7.30
N LEU A 87 0.92 -5.49 -7.48
CA LEU A 87 2.07 -5.97 -6.73
C LEU A 87 3.31 -6.00 -7.62
N SER A 88 4.41 -5.47 -7.14
CA SER A 88 5.69 -5.58 -7.85
C SER A 88 6.84 -5.75 -6.86
N ASN A 89 7.77 -6.63 -7.20
CA ASN A 89 9.01 -6.79 -6.44
C ASN A 89 10.04 -5.78 -6.93
N THR A 90 10.69 -5.11 -5.99
CA THR A 90 11.76 -4.14 -6.26
C THR A 90 12.99 -4.49 -5.42
N LEU A 91 14.12 -3.88 -5.73
CA LEU A 91 15.34 -4.01 -4.90
C LEU A 91 15.13 -3.50 -3.46
N ALA A 92 14.17 -2.61 -3.26
CA ALA A 92 13.84 -2.04 -1.95
C ALA A 92 12.75 -2.84 -1.20
N GLY A 93 12.25 -3.95 -1.75
CA GLY A 93 11.19 -4.78 -1.18
C GLY A 93 9.92 -4.83 -2.03
N LEU A 94 8.81 -5.21 -1.41
CA LEU A 94 7.52 -5.27 -2.09
C LEU A 94 6.92 -3.87 -2.25
N ARG A 95 6.57 -3.53 -3.49
CA ARG A 95 5.77 -2.36 -3.83
C ARG A 95 4.32 -2.77 -4.04
N VAL A 96 3.42 -2.10 -3.35
CA VAL A 96 1.96 -2.26 -3.42
C VAL A 96 1.35 -0.98 -3.97
N GLY A 97 0.94 -0.98 -5.23
CA GLY A 97 0.24 0.13 -5.86
C GLY A 97 -1.25 0.06 -5.51
N LEU A 98 -1.74 0.89 -4.61
CA LEU A 98 -3.17 0.96 -4.25
C LEU A 98 -3.91 1.79 -5.30
N VAL A 99 -4.81 1.13 -6.04
CA VAL A 99 -5.64 1.75 -7.08
C VAL A 99 -6.94 2.29 -6.50
N LYS A 100 -7.55 1.53 -5.58
CA LYS A 100 -8.78 1.92 -4.88
C LYS A 100 -8.96 1.12 -3.60
N GLY A 101 -9.77 1.65 -2.69
CA GLY A 101 -10.16 0.97 -1.46
C GLY A 101 -9.15 1.17 -0.34
N ARG A 102 -8.92 0.12 0.46
CA ARG A 102 -8.16 0.18 1.69
C ARG A 102 -7.19 -1.00 1.79
N VAL A 103 -6.00 -0.69 2.25
CA VAL A 103 -4.97 -1.69 2.52
C VAL A 103 -4.36 -1.44 3.91
N THR A 104 -4.25 -2.49 4.71
CA THR A 104 -3.47 -2.49 5.95
C THR A 104 -2.22 -3.31 5.72
N PHE A 105 -1.06 -2.79 6.06
CA PHE A 105 0.19 -3.51 5.87
C PHE A 105 1.04 -3.51 7.13
N ASN A 106 1.72 -4.62 7.34
CA ASN A 106 2.78 -4.78 8.33
C ASN A 106 4.11 -4.93 7.58
N SER A 107 5.02 -4.01 7.82
CA SER A 107 6.33 -3.97 7.17
C SER A 107 7.43 -4.34 8.16
N ASN A 108 8.14 -5.42 7.87
CA ASN A 108 9.35 -5.81 8.60
C ASN A 108 10.58 -5.22 7.87
N PRO A 109 11.58 -4.68 8.56
CA PRO A 109 12.80 -4.17 7.92
C PRO A 109 13.55 -5.16 7.03
N GLN A 110 13.41 -6.48 7.28
CA GLN A 110 14.03 -7.53 6.46
C GLN A 110 13.24 -7.85 5.18
N ALA A 111 11.97 -7.47 5.12
CA ALA A 111 11.11 -7.60 3.93
C ALA A 111 10.20 -6.36 3.87
N PRO A 112 10.75 -5.21 3.52
CA PRO A 112 10.01 -3.95 3.56
C PRO A 112 8.87 -3.94 2.56
N VAL A 113 7.75 -3.33 2.99
CA VAL A 113 6.58 -3.07 2.15
C VAL A 113 6.46 -1.57 1.96
N GLN A 114 6.30 -1.18 0.70
CA GLN A 114 6.06 0.18 0.27
C GLN A 114 4.67 0.25 -0.36
N VAL A 115 3.85 1.22 0.05
CA VAL A 115 2.53 1.46 -0.54
C VAL A 115 2.57 2.74 -1.35
N GLU A 116 2.14 2.65 -2.61
CA GLU A 116 2.03 3.78 -3.52
C GLU A 116 0.56 4.01 -3.89
N THR A 117 0.10 5.25 -3.85
CA THR A 117 -1.26 5.63 -4.23
C THR A 117 -1.35 7.13 -4.51
N ALA A 118 -2.06 7.52 -5.55
CA ALA A 118 -2.32 8.93 -5.91
C ALA A 118 -1.05 9.82 -5.87
N GLY A 119 0.09 9.31 -6.33
CA GLY A 119 1.37 10.04 -6.33
C GLY A 119 2.07 10.11 -4.97
N LEU A 120 1.51 9.46 -3.95
CA LEU A 120 2.11 9.33 -2.63
C LEU A 120 2.83 8.00 -2.49
N THR A 121 3.93 8.00 -1.75
CA THR A 121 4.68 6.81 -1.36
C THR A 121 4.74 6.74 0.15
N VAL A 122 4.26 5.64 0.74
CA VAL A 122 4.28 5.36 2.17
C VAL A 122 5.25 4.23 2.45
N VAL A 123 6.26 4.47 3.27
CA VAL A 123 7.26 3.47 3.67
C VAL A 123 7.46 3.47 5.18
N ALA A 124 7.78 2.32 5.76
CA ALA A 124 8.16 2.25 7.16
C ALA A 124 9.50 2.96 7.39
N ALA A 125 9.57 3.77 8.45
CA ALA A 125 10.78 4.42 8.90
C ALA A 125 11.33 3.70 10.14
N GLY A 126 12.62 3.32 10.08
CA GLY A 126 13.28 2.76 11.25
C GLY A 126 13.58 1.27 11.16
N LYS A 127 14.10 0.75 12.28
CA LYS A 127 14.64 -0.62 12.39
C LYS A 127 13.65 -1.64 12.97
N PHE A 128 12.44 -1.20 13.28
CA PHE A 128 11.41 -2.05 13.91
C PHE A 128 10.22 -2.26 12.99
N PRO A 129 9.51 -3.38 13.13
CA PRO A 129 8.28 -3.61 12.39
C PRO A 129 7.26 -2.51 12.61
N SER A 130 6.66 -2.03 11.54
CA SER A 130 5.69 -0.95 11.54
C SER A 130 4.40 -1.38 10.84
N MET A 131 3.26 -0.88 11.33
CA MET A 131 1.93 -1.23 10.82
C MET A 131 1.13 0.03 10.54
N ALA A 132 0.57 0.12 9.34
CA ALA A 132 -0.27 1.22 8.94
C ALA A 132 -1.41 0.78 8.01
N GLU A 133 -2.42 1.62 7.94
CA GLU A 133 -3.55 1.52 7.04
C GLU A 133 -3.52 2.69 6.07
N VAL A 134 -3.68 2.41 4.78
CA VAL A 134 -3.80 3.40 3.72
C VAL A 134 -5.14 3.19 3.02
N ALA A 135 -5.91 4.24 2.89
CA ALA A 135 -7.20 4.21 2.19
C ALA A 135 -7.29 5.33 1.16
N MET A 136 -7.74 4.99 -0.03
CA MET A 136 -8.14 5.95 -1.03
C MET A 136 -9.62 6.25 -0.84
N LEU A 137 -9.96 7.51 -0.60
CA LEU A 137 -11.32 7.97 -0.38
C LEU A 137 -12.02 8.29 -1.72
N ALA A 138 -13.34 8.43 -1.68
CA ALA A 138 -14.15 8.64 -2.89
C ALA A 138 -13.86 9.98 -3.59
N ASP A 139 -13.38 10.97 -2.86
CA ASP A 139 -12.96 12.28 -3.37
C ASP A 139 -11.53 12.29 -3.94
N GLY A 140 -10.85 11.13 -3.96
CA GLY A 140 -9.48 10.98 -4.41
C GLY A 140 -8.42 11.37 -3.37
N SER A 141 -8.83 11.78 -2.16
CA SER A 141 -7.91 11.98 -1.04
C SER A 141 -7.41 10.64 -0.49
N VAL A 142 -6.25 10.67 0.14
CA VAL A 142 -5.61 9.49 0.75
C VAL A 142 -5.58 9.67 2.26
N SER A 143 -6.15 8.71 2.98
CA SER A 143 -6.04 8.62 4.44
C SER A 143 -4.95 7.63 4.82
N LEU A 144 -4.06 8.02 5.73
CA LEU A 144 -3.04 7.18 6.35
C LEU A 144 -3.25 7.17 7.85
N ALA A 145 -3.41 6.00 8.45
CA ALA A 145 -3.42 5.79 9.89
C ALA A 145 -2.27 4.87 10.30
N VAL A 146 -1.43 5.30 11.23
CA VAL A 146 -0.29 4.53 11.72
C VAL A 146 -0.64 3.87 13.05
N HIS A 147 -0.70 2.54 13.06
CA HIS A 147 -1.05 1.75 14.25
C HIS A 147 0.18 1.43 15.10
N ARG A 148 1.33 1.21 14.46
CA ARG A 148 2.60 0.89 15.14
C ARG A 148 3.79 1.39 14.34
N GLY A 149 4.81 1.87 15.06
CA GLY A 149 6.05 2.35 14.46
C GLY A 149 5.93 3.76 13.90
N THR A 150 6.67 4.02 12.85
CA THR A 150 6.75 5.33 12.18
C THR A 150 6.72 5.11 10.67
N MET A 151 5.97 5.94 9.97
CA MET A 151 5.89 5.95 8.52
C MET A 151 6.45 7.24 7.96
N LEU A 152 7.13 7.14 6.82
CA LEU A 152 7.51 8.27 5.97
C LEU A 152 6.53 8.34 4.80
N VAL A 153 5.96 9.51 4.58
CA VAL A 153 5.09 9.80 3.44
C VAL A 153 5.81 10.78 2.54
N ARG A 154 5.97 10.40 1.27
CA ARG A 154 6.58 11.22 0.23
C ARG A 154 5.56 11.55 -0.83
N SER A 155 5.56 12.80 -1.28
CA SER A 155 4.74 13.30 -2.39
C SER A 155 5.67 13.97 -3.39
N GLY A 156 5.74 13.43 -4.60
CA GLY A 156 6.35 14.01 -5.80
C GLY A 156 7.76 14.62 -5.72
N GLY A 157 8.11 15.42 -4.82
CA GLY A 157 9.39 16.14 -4.69
C GLY A 157 9.48 16.89 -3.39
N ASP A 158 8.44 16.79 -2.57
CA ASP A 158 8.36 17.47 -1.28
C ASP A 158 9.19 16.75 -0.21
N GLU A 159 9.53 17.47 0.84
CA GLU A 159 10.16 16.88 2.02
C GLU A 159 9.25 15.80 2.64
N PRO A 160 9.78 14.63 2.99
CA PRO A 160 8.97 13.54 3.51
C PRO A 160 8.34 13.90 4.85
N ALA A 161 7.03 13.73 4.95
CA ALA A 161 6.30 13.85 6.21
C ALA A 161 6.48 12.59 7.06
N VAL A 162 6.71 12.78 8.36
CA VAL A 162 6.86 11.70 9.35
C VAL A 162 5.56 11.53 10.11
N VAL A 163 4.98 10.33 10.09
CA VAL A 163 3.77 9.99 10.83
C VAL A 163 4.06 8.87 11.82
N THR A 164 3.81 9.11 13.09
CA THR A 164 4.07 8.16 14.19
C THR A 164 2.82 7.40 14.61
N ALA A 165 3.01 6.29 15.31
CA ALA A 165 1.92 5.47 15.84
C ALA A 165 0.86 6.29 16.58
N GLY A 166 -0.41 5.94 16.42
CA GLY A 166 -1.57 6.62 16.96
C GLY A 166 -1.97 7.90 16.24
N LYS A 167 -1.29 8.26 15.15
CA LYS A 167 -1.62 9.41 14.31
C LYS A 167 -2.28 8.96 13.01
N ALA A 168 -3.22 9.79 12.54
CA ALA A 168 -3.80 9.68 11.22
C ALA A 168 -3.70 11.02 10.51
N ILE A 169 -3.47 10.98 9.20
CA ILE A 169 -3.44 12.13 8.32
C ILE A 169 -4.31 11.87 7.09
N THR A 170 -4.88 12.93 6.55
CA THR A 170 -5.55 12.88 5.25
C THR A 170 -4.87 13.88 4.31
N ILE A 171 -4.51 13.40 3.13
CA ILE A 171 -3.82 14.18 2.10
C ILE A 171 -4.82 14.34 0.96
N GLY A 172 -5.15 15.58 0.65
CA GLY A 172 -6.09 15.90 -0.44
C GLY A 172 -5.56 15.44 -1.79
N PRO A 173 -6.43 15.32 -2.80
CA PRO A 173 -6.02 14.98 -4.15
C PRO A 173 -5.02 16.00 -4.65
N GLN A 174 -3.88 15.54 -5.13
CA GLN A 174 -2.86 16.40 -5.73
C GLN A 174 -3.44 16.92 -7.05
N ALA A 175 -3.91 18.17 -7.05
CA ALA A 175 -4.30 18.84 -8.28
C ALA A 175 -3.07 18.80 -9.20
N ALA A 176 -3.20 18.20 -10.38
CA ALA A 176 -2.17 18.27 -11.39
C ALA A 176 -1.80 19.75 -11.54
N GLN A 177 -0.59 20.12 -11.19
CA GLN A 177 -0.08 21.46 -11.45
C GLN A 177 0.03 21.59 -12.96
N THR A 178 -1.10 21.94 -13.59
CA THR A 178 -1.08 22.53 -14.92
C THR A 178 -0.28 23.81 -14.79
N GLY A 179 0.93 23.82 -15.36
CA GLY A 179 1.86 24.93 -15.34
C GLY A 179 1.15 26.22 -15.74
N GLN A 180 0.77 27.00 -14.75
CA GLN A 180 0.45 28.40 -14.97
C GLN A 180 1.79 29.13 -15.10
N THR A 181 2.16 29.37 -16.35
CA THR A 181 3.14 30.39 -16.71
C THR A 181 2.75 31.69 -15.98
N PRO A 182 3.67 32.34 -15.23
CA PRO A 182 3.37 33.63 -14.61
C PRO A 182 3.14 34.65 -15.72
N GLY A 183 1.88 34.91 -16.03
CA GLY A 183 1.49 36.05 -16.86
C GLY A 183 1.85 37.32 -16.12
N THR A 184 2.71 38.12 -16.73
CA THR A 184 3.07 39.47 -16.35
C THR A 184 1.80 40.29 -16.04
N ALA A 185 1.53 40.53 -14.76
CA ALA A 185 0.43 41.40 -14.33
C ALA A 185 0.89 42.86 -14.39
N ALA A 186 0.31 43.56 -15.32
CA ALA A 186 0.32 45.03 -15.38
C ALA A 186 -0.54 45.61 -14.26
N HIS A 187 -0.05 46.66 -13.66
CA HIS A 187 -0.59 47.63 -12.70
C HIS A 187 -2.11 47.88 -12.74
N GLY A 188 -2.69 48.06 -11.55
CA GLY A 188 -3.99 48.72 -11.36
C GLY A 188 -4.50 48.67 -9.93
N SER A 189 -4.24 49.79 -9.19
CA SER A 189 -4.79 50.09 -7.87
C SER A 189 -6.28 49.85 -7.69
N LYS A 190 -6.75 49.41 -6.50
CA LYS A 190 -7.49 50.24 -5.51
C LYS A 190 -7.93 49.39 -4.31
N THR A 191 -7.57 49.91 -3.19
CA THR A 191 -7.96 49.57 -1.82
C THR A 191 -9.48 49.63 -1.63
N VAL A 192 -10.10 48.55 -1.14
CA VAL A 192 -11.33 48.62 -0.32
C VAL A 192 -11.19 47.60 0.79
N GLY A 193 -11.19 48.07 2.00
CA GLY A 193 -11.11 47.25 3.22
C GLY A 193 -12.38 46.41 3.41
N GLN A 194 -12.19 45.14 3.67
CA GLN A 194 -13.23 44.24 4.16
C GLN A 194 -12.75 43.64 5.46
N LYS A 195 -13.46 44.01 6.54
CA LYS A 195 -13.27 43.48 7.89
C LYS A 195 -13.44 41.96 7.87
N ALA A 196 -12.40 41.24 8.24
CA ALA A 196 -12.48 39.80 8.52
C ALA A 196 -13.29 39.62 9.81
N GLN A 197 -14.47 39.02 9.70
CA GLN A 197 -15.20 38.45 10.83
C GLN A 197 -14.46 37.19 11.31
N GLY A 198 -14.05 37.22 12.57
CA GLY A 198 -13.36 36.11 13.20
C GLY A 198 -14.25 34.86 13.29
N VAL A 199 -13.78 33.79 12.72
CA VAL A 199 -14.34 32.46 12.94
C VAL A 199 -13.75 31.92 14.23
N HIS A 200 -14.58 31.78 15.23
CA HIS A 200 -14.24 31.10 16.49
C HIS A 200 -14.06 29.60 16.19
N LEU A 201 -12.82 29.15 16.13
CA LEU A 201 -12.48 27.73 16.09
C LEU A 201 -12.45 27.19 17.52
N SER A 202 -13.35 26.25 17.81
CA SER A 202 -13.38 25.51 19.06
C SER A 202 -12.13 24.65 19.22
N HIS A 203 -11.62 24.56 20.44
CA HIS A 203 -10.41 23.84 20.85
C HIS A 203 -10.40 22.37 20.35
N GLY A 204 -9.37 21.98 19.58
CA GLY A 204 -9.05 20.57 19.35
C GLY A 204 -8.42 20.17 18.01
N ALA A 205 -8.36 21.04 17.02
CA ALA A 205 -7.74 20.69 15.74
C ALA A 205 -6.58 21.64 15.42
N SER A 206 -5.36 21.14 15.43
CA SER A 206 -4.20 21.87 14.92
C SER A 206 -4.07 21.55 13.42
N MET A 207 -4.25 22.57 12.58
CA MET A 207 -3.93 22.50 11.15
C MET A 207 -2.50 22.98 10.95
N VAL A 208 -1.66 22.14 10.39
CA VAL A 208 -0.34 22.50 9.92
C VAL A 208 -0.35 22.47 8.39
N LEU A 209 -0.07 23.59 7.78
CA LEU A 209 0.02 23.72 6.31
C LEU A 209 1.51 23.62 5.93
N ILE A 210 1.88 22.53 5.27
CA ILE A 210 3.24 22.29 4.74
C ILE A 210 3.10 22.07 3.24
N GLY A 211 3.62 23.01 2.43
CA GLY A 211 3.79 22.82 0.99
C GLY A 211 2.52 22.40 0.20
N GLY A 212 1.35 22.96 0.52
CA GLY A 212 0.09 22.61 -0.16
C GLY A 212 -0.62 21.36 0.39
N ILE A 213 -0.05 20.70 1.40
CA ILE A 213 -0.66 19.55 2.08
C ILE A 213 -1.43 20.05 3.31
N VAL A 214 -2.74 19.87 3.33
CA VAL A 214 -3.57 20.12 4.51
C VAL A 214 -3.55 18.86 5.38
N VAL A 215 -2.81 18.89 6.49
CA VAL A 215 -2.78 17.80 7.46
C VAL A 215 -3.79 18.10 8.55
N ALA A 216 -4.91 17.40 8.55
CA ALA A 216 -5.87 17.43 9.66
C ALA A 216 -5.58 16.26 10.61
N THR A 217 -5.08 16.55 11.80
CA THR A 217 -4.91 15.53 12.85
C THR A 217 -6.21 15.43 13.65
N ALA A 218 -6.98 14.37 13.42
CA ALA A 218 -8.09 14.02 14.30
C ALA A 218 -7.53 13.31 15.53
N ALA A 219 -7.75 13.87 16.72
CA ALA A 219 -7.52 13.16 17.97
C ALA A 219 -8.50 11.98 18.05
N ALA A 220 -8.00 10.78 18.22
CA ALA A 220 -8.84 9.60 18.43
C ALA A 220 -9.70 9.83 19.69
N ILE A 221 -11.00 9.90 19.51
CA ILE A 221 -11.95 9.85 20.62
C ILE A 221 -11.92 8.40 21.11
N ALA A 222 -11.30 8.19 22.27
CA ALA A 222 -11.41 6.92 22.98
C ALA A 222 -12.87 6.77 23.41
N ILE A 223 -13.61 5.87 22.78
CA ILE A 223 -14.91 5.44 23.27
C ILE A 223 -14.62 4.49 24.44
N PRO A 224 -15.00 4.80 25.67
CA PRO A 224 -14.91 3.84 26.75
C PRO A 224 -15.89 2.71 26.47
N LEU A 225 -15.39 1.52 26.18
CA LEU A 225 -16.18 0.29 26.26
C LEU A 225 -16.53 0.10 27.73
N ALA A 226 -17.75 0.45 28.10
CA ALA A 226 -18.34 0.02 29.35
C ALA A 226 -18.58 -1.49 29.23
N ILE A 227 -17.65 -2.29 29.77
CA ILE A 227 -17.88 -3.72 29.98
C ILE A 227 -18.74 -3.83 31.24
N ASN A 228 -20.04 -3.98 31.06
CA ASN A 228 -20.92 -4.43 32.14
C ASN A 228 -20.61 -5.91 32.39
N ASN A 229 -19.75 -6.18 33.35
CA ASN A 229 -19.58 -7.50 33.95
C ASN A 229 -20.51 -7.61 35.18
N ASP A 230 -21.81 -7.69 34.96
CA ASP A 230 -22.79 -8.13 35.97
C ASP A 230 -23.39 -9.45 35.55
N GLU A 231 -22.62 -10.53 35.60
CA GLU A 231 -23.15 -11.88 35.69
C GLU A 231 -22.46 -12.60 36.84
N THR A 232 -23.07 -12.48 38.02
CA THR A 232 -22.81 -13.39 39.15
C THR A 232 -23.39 -14.78 38.81
N PRO A 233 -22.58 -15.85 38.75
CA PRO A 233 -23.12 -17.19 38.58
C PRO A 233 -23.83 -17.63 39.87
N ALA A 234 -25.10 -17.95 39.74
CA ALA A 234 -25.86 -18.59 40.82
C ALA A 234 -25.30 -19.99 41.10
N SER A 235 -24.88 -20.24 42.34
CA SER A 235 -24.50 -21.56 42.84
C SER A 235 -25.73 -22.51 42.82
N PRO A 236 -25.59 -23.75 42.28
CA PRO A 236 -26.63 -24.76 42.44
C PRO A 236 -26.59 -25.27 43.88
N ALA A 237 -27.73 -25.25 44.55
CA ALA A 237 -27.96 -25.93 45.82
C ALA A 237 -27.90 -27.46 45.61
N ALA A 238 -27.07 -28.13 46.42
CA ALA A 238 -27.01 -29.59 46.50
C ALA A 238 -28.19 -30.11 47.38
N PRO A 239 -28.68 -31.34 47.10
CA PRO A 239 -29.73 -32.00 47.88
C PRO A 239 -29.27 -32.46 49.25
#